data_af77ea39a34949e63a61317f76daba0a
#
_entry.id   af77ea39a34949e63a61317f76daba0a
#
_cell.length_a   1.000
_cell.length_b   1.000
_cell.length_c   1.000
_cell.angle_alpha   90.00
_cell.angle_beta   90.00
_cell.angle_gamma   90.00
#
_symmetry.space_group_name_H-M   'P 1'
#
loop_
_entity.id
_entity.type
_entity.pdbx_description
1 polymer ?
#
loop_
_entity_poly.entity_id
_entity_poly.type
_entity_poly.pdbx_seq_one_letter_code
_entity_poly.pdbx_strand_id
1 'polypeptide(L)'
;MALELRQQLKLSQQLVMTPQLQQAIKLLQLSRVELLETVQQELLENPFLEEAPANEPVAPQDQEEPRHEKPQDEVYDEDLSRNADWEEYLGEFASTPRTSQGRELEIAEEISPLEARYSAKPTLEGHLLWQLHLSTLTDEQKEIGEIIIGNLGSSGYLRASVEEIAEMASTTPEAVQTVLERVQLFDPVGVAARDARECLLVQLKSLRYDRDPILLELVQSHLEDLEAHRYKPLLRKFKLDMEGLREYLDIIQSLEPLPGASFDGSEPTYVSPDVFVYSVGDEFVILLNEDGLPHLQLSSMLRDGVPSCNEKEKDYVSEKVRSASWLIRSLYQRQRTLYKVVESIVKHQQPFFRDGVTKLAPLILKDIADDIGMHESTVSRITTNKYVATPHGIFELKFFFNSGLELDDGSQVGSESVKALIKKFIAGEDPKSPLSDERLGELLKEQLKVNIARRTVAKYRTALNIPSS
;
A
#
# COMPACT_ATOMS: atom_id res chain seq x y z
N MET A 1 6.37 -73.08 -11.89
CA MET A 1 5.90 -71.79 -11.31
C MET A 1 6.17 -70.70 -12.32
N ALA A 2 5.15 -70.27 -13.06
CA ALA A 2 5.27 -69.20 -14.04
C ALA A 2 4.94 -67.87 -13.35
N LEU A 3 5.90 -66.93 -13.34
CA LEU A 3 5.73 -65.57 -12.84
C LEU A 3 5.05 -64.73 -13.94
N GLU A 4 3.76 -64.43 -13.76
CA GLU A 4 3.04 -63.42 -14.56
C GLU A 4 3.46 -62.02 -14.15
N LEU A 5 4.23 -61.35 -14.98
CA LEU A 5 4.54 -59.91 -14.89
C LEU A 5 3.32 -59.12 -15.37
N ARG A 6 2.47 -58.63 -14.44
CA ARG A 6 1.45 -57.62 -14.72
C ARG A 6 2.11 -56.24 -14.79
N GLN A 7 2.28 -55.72 -16.01
CA GLN A 7 2.59 -54.31 -16.22
C GLN A 7 1.35 -53.46 -15.92
N GLN A 8 1.36 -52.72 -14.81
CA GLN A 8 0.39 -51.64 -14.57
C GLN A 8 0.90 -50.36 -15.23
N LEU A 9 0.34 -50.00 -16.37
CA LEU A 9 0.50 -48.65 -16.97
C LEU A 9 -0.22 -47.63 -16.08
N LYS A 10 0.53 -46.93 -15.22
CA LYS A 10 0.06 -45.70 -14.59
C LYS A 10 0.13 -44.57 -15.62
N LEU A 11 -1.01 -44.27 -16.27
CA LEU A 11 -1.20 -43.03 -17.01
C LEU A 11 -1.21 -41.88 -16.00
N SER A 12 -0.06 -41.23 -15.81
CA SER A 12 0.00 -39.92 -15.15
C SER A 12 -0.40 -38.87 -16.19
N GLN A 13 -1.64 -38.42 -16.16
CA GLN A 13 -2.03 -37.20 -16.89
C GLN A 13 -1.30 -36.03 -16.27
N GLN A 14 -0.21 -35.58 -16.88
CA GLN A 14 0.36 -34.27 -16.59
C GLN A 14 -0.57 -33.23 -17.21
N LEU A 15 -1.24 -32.47 -16.36
CA LEU A 15 -1.99 -31.28 -16.75
C LEU A 15 -0.98 -30.25 -17.31
N VAL A 16 -0.80 -30.26 -18.62
CA VAL A 16 -0.03 -29.22 -19.32
C VAL A 16 -0.91 -27.97 -19.35
N MET A 17 -0.57 -27.00 -18.50
CA MET A 17 -1.24 -25.69 -18.49
C MET A 17 -1.02 -25.00 -19.83
N THR A 18 -2.10 -24.65 -20.52
CA THR A 18 -2.03 -23.89 -21.77
C THR A 18 -1.48 -22.47 -21.49
N PRO A 19 -0.73 -21.87 -22.41
CA PRO A 19 -0.19 -20.50 -22.25
C PRO A 19 -1.29 -19.47 -21.95
N GLN A 20 -2.46 -19.61 -22.55
CA GLN A 20 -3.62 -18.73 -22.30
C GLN A 20 -4.10 -18.81 -20.86
N LEU A 21 -4.13 -20.01 -20.27
CA LEU A 21 -4.54 -20.18 -18.86
C LEU A 21 -3.52 -19.59 -17.91
N GLN A 22 -2.22 -19.63 -18.23
CA GLN A 22 -1.18 -18.97 -17.48
C GLN A 22 -1.33 -17.44 -17.55
N GLN A 23 -1.62 -16.88 -18.72
CA GLN A 23 -1.87 -15.45 -18.89
C GLN A 23 -3.13 -15.01 -18.12
N ALA A 24 -4.23 -15.78 -18.16
CA ALA A 24 -5.45 -15.48 -17.40
C ALA A 24 -5.17 -15.43 -15.89
N ILE A 25 -4.42 -16.39 -15.36
CA ILE A 25 -4.01 -16.42 -13.96
C ILE A 25 -3.13 -15.19 -13.62
N LYS A 26 -2.21 -14.83 -14.50
CA LYS A 26 -1.38 -13.64 -14.33
C LYS A 26 -2.22 -12.37 -14.29
N LEU A 27 -3.17 -12.22 -15.22
CA LEU A 27 -4.08 -11.07 -15.25
C LEU A 27 -4.89 -10.91 -13.96
N LEU A 28 -5.28 -12.01 -13.29
CA LEU A 28 -5.99 -11.93 -12.01
C LEU A 28 -5.13 -11.37 -10.87
N GLN A 29 -3.81 -11.57 -10.91
CA GLN A 29 -2.88 -11.15 -9.86
C GLN A 29 -2.37 -9.71 -10.02
N LEU A 30 -2.34 -9.17 -11.25
CA LEU A 30 -1.78 -7.85 -11.54
C LEU A 30 -2.44 -6.76 -10.70
N SER A 31 -1.63 -5.82 -10.24
CA SER A 31 -2.09 -4.57 -9.66
C SER A 31 -2.81 -3.72 -10.74
N ARG A 32 -3.44 -2.62 -10.35
CA ARG A 32 -4.10 -1.73 -11.31
C ARG A 32 -3.12 -1.10 -12.29
N VAL A 33 -1.96 -0.65 -11.82
CA VAL A 33 -0.92 -0.03 -12.64
C VAL A 33 -0.37 -1.03 -13.66
N GLU A 34 0.03 -2.22 -13.20
CA GLU A 34 0.52 -3.29 -14.06
C GLU A 34 -0.52 -3.74 -15.09
N LEU A 35 -1.81 -3.72 -14.72
CA LEU A 35 -2.91 -4.03 -15.65
C LEU A 35 -3.00 -2.99 -16.76
N LEU A 36 -2.92 -1.69 -16.41
CA LEU A 36 -2.93 -0.60 -17.39
C LEU A 36 -1.75 -0.73 -18.37
N GLU A 37 -0.55 -1.00 -17.87
CA GLU A 37 0.63 -1.22 -18.71
C GLU A 37 0.44 -2.40 -19.66
N THR A 38 -0.08 -3.54 -19.17
CA THR A 38 -0.34 -4.70 -20.02
C THR A 38 -1.42 -4.45 -21.05
N VAL A 39 -2.48 -3.72 -20.72
CA VAL A 39 -3.54 -3.34 -21.66
C VAL A 39 -3.01 -2.37 -22.71
N GLN A 40 -2.20 -1.37 -22.34
CA GLN A 40 -1.57 -0.46 -23.28
C GLN A 40 -0.61 -1.19 -24.22
N GLN A 41 0.17 -2.14 -23.73
CA GLN A 41 1.04 -2.95 -24.56
C GLN A 41 0.23 -3.76 -25.58
N GLU A 42 -0.86 -4.42 -25.16
CA GLU A 42 -1.72 -5.19 -26.06
C GLU A 42 -2.43 -4.29 -27.09
N LEU A 43 -2.82 -3.05 -26.73
CA LEU A 43 -3.36 -2.07 -27.69
C LEU A 43 -2.34 -1.69 -28.78
N LEU A 44 -1.04 -1.60 -28.43
CA LEU A 44 0.00 -1.32 -29.39
C LEU A 44 0.32 -2.53 -30.30
N GLU A 45 0.22 -3.76 -29.77
CA GLU A 45 0.53 -5.00 -30.49
C GLU A 45 -0.63 -5.52 -31.35
N ASN A 46 -1.86 -5.15 -31.01
CA ASN A 46 -3.07 -5.68 -31.67
C ASN A 46 -3.90 -4.58 -32.33
N PRO A 47 -3.84 -4.42 -33.66
CA PRO A 47 -4.57 -3.37 -34.38
C PRO A 47 -6.09 -3.54 -34.39
N PHE A 48 -6.61 -4.68 -33.87
CA PHE A 48 -8.06 -4.95 -33.80
C PHE A 48 -8.67 -4.62 -32.43
N LEU A 49 -7.86 -4.13 -31.49
CA LEU A 49 -8.30 -3.57 -30.21
C LEU A 49 -8.41 -2.05 -30.33
N GLU A 50 -9.55 -1.50 -29.95
CA GLU A 50 -9.79 -0.06 -29.88
C GLU A 50 -10.32 0.31 -28.50
N GLU A 51 -10.05 1.54 -28.07
CA GLU A 51 -10.70 2.11 -26.90
C GLU A 51 -12.10 2.60 -27.27
N ALA A 52 -13.11 2.15 -26.57
CA ALA A 52 -14.46 2.66 -26.73
C ALA A 52 -14.49 4.13 -26.25
N PRO A 53 -15.05 5.07 -27.02
CA PRO A 53 -15.23 6.43 -26.55
C PRO A 53 -16.14 6.44 -25.32
N ALA A 54 -15.71 7.16 -24.27
CA ALA A 54 -16.33 7.15 -22.92
C ALA A 54 -17.81 7.61 -22.88
N ASN A 55 -18.42 7.96 -24.02
CA ASN A 55 -19.71 8.64 -24.09
C ASN A 55 -20.76 8.03 -25.03
N GLU A 56 -20.62 6.81 -25.51
CA GLU A 56 -21.75 6.19 -26.20
C GLU A 56 -22.45 5.18 -25.24
N PRO A 57 -23.70 5.50 -24.79
CA PRO A 57 -24.54 4.48 -24.22
C PRO A 57 -24.83 3.45 -25.33
N VAL A 58 -24.38 2.23 -25.15
CA VAL A 58 -24.74 1.14 -26.05
C VAL A 58 -26.27 0.99 -25.99
N ALA A 59 -26.96 1.53 -26.99
CA ALA A 59 -28.37 1.30 -27.15
C ALA A 59 -28.60 -0.20 -27.42
N PRO A 60 -29.55 -0.83 -26.74
CA PRO A 60 -29.90 -2.20 -27.05
C PRO A 60 -30.47 -2.24 -28.46
N GLN A 61 -29.75 -2.88 -29.39
CA GLN A 61 -30.30 -3.18 -30.70
C GLN A 61 -31.25 -4.35 -30.51
N ASP A 62 -32.56 -4.03 -30.57
CA ASP A 62 -33.62 -5.00 -30.83
C ASP A 62 -33.31 -5.71 -32.15
N GLN A 63 -32.73 -6.87 -32.10
CA GLN A 63 -32.67 -7.77 -33.22
C GLN A 63 -33.89 -8.69 -33.14
N GLU A 64 -34.92 -8.37 -33.98
CA GLU A 64 -35.97 -9.31 -34.33
C GLU A 64 -35.34 -10.59 -34.88
N GLU A 65 -35.63 -11.70 -34.22
CA GLU A 65 -35.26 -13.03 -34.68
C GLU A 65 -36.00 -13.37 -35.98
N PRO A 66 -35.32 -13.74 -37.07
CA PRO A 66 -35.95 -14.53 -38.11
C PRO A 66 -35.91 -16.04 -37.73
N ARG A 67 -37.10 -16.58 -37.51
CA ARG A 67 -37.28 -18.03 -37.43
C ARG A 67 -36.77 -18.66 -38.72
N HIS A 68 -35.74 -19.49 -38.63
CA HIS A 68 -35.48 -20.55 -39.64
C HIS A 68 -34.96 -21.83 -39.01
N GLU A 69 -35.53 -22.88 -39.58
CA GLU A 69 -35.50 -24.33 -39.33
C GLU A 69 -34.09 -24.92 -39.14
N LYS A 70 -34.06 -25.96 -38.32
CA LYS A 70 -32.91 -26.84 -38.09
C LYS A 70 -32.49 -27.60 -39.36
N PRO A 71 -31.21 -27.87 -39.52
CA PRO A 71 -30.78 -29.28 -39.68
C PRO A 71 -29.74 -29.70 -38.64
N GLN A 72 -29.78 -30.96 -38.38
CA GLN A 72 -28.99 -31.78 -37.48
C GLN A 72 -27.52 -31.85 -37.90
N ASP A 73 -26.73 -32.21 -36.89
CA ASP A 73 -25.35 -32.70 -36.87
C ASP A 73 -24.24 -31.65 -36.73
N GLU A 74 -23.78 -31.53 -35.46
CA GLU A 74 -22.39 -31.89 -35.13
C GLU A 74 -22.15 -31.77 -33.63
N VAL A 75 -21.78 -32.86 -33.02
CA VAL A 75 -21.36 -33.07 -31.64
C VAL A 75 -19.97 -32.42 -31.45
N TYR A 76 -19.88 -31.25 -30.86
CA TYR A 76 -18.73 -30.65 -30.17
C TYR A 76 -19.15 -29.29 -29.64
N ASP A 77 -19.68 -29.20 -28.40
CA ASP A 77 -19.66 -27.99 -27.55
C ASP A 77 -20.58 -28.12 -26.32
N GLU A 78 -20.56 -29.26 -25.61
CA GLU A 78 -21.33 -29.34 -24.35
C GLU A 78 -20.68 -28.70 -23.14
N ASP A 79 -19.39 -28.28 -23.20
CA ASP A 79 -18.71 -27.66 -22.07
C ASP A 79 -18.68 -26.11 -22.10
N LEU A 80 -19.15 -25.48 -23.18
CA LEU A 80 -19.23 -24.02 -23.31
C LEU A 80 -20.60 -23.42 -22.94
N SER A 81 -21.67 -24.27 -22.94
CA SER A 81 -23.05 -23.80 -22.69
C SER A 81 -23.39 -23.60 -21.20
N ARG A 82 -22.55 -24.06 -20.26
CA ARG A 82 -22.75 -23.81 -18.81
C ARG A 82 -22.35 -22.43 -18.32
N ASN A 83 -21.77 -21.59 -19.17
CA ASN A 83 -21.37 -20.22 -18.83
C ASN A 83 -22.22 -19.15 -19.53
N ALA A 84 -23.41 -19.48 -20.03
CA ALA A 84 -24.22 -18.60 -20.86
C ALA A 84 -25.06 -17.54 -20.10
N ASP A 85 -25.01 -17.51 -18.77
CA ASP A 85 -25.77 -16.55 -17.94
C ASP A 85 -25.19 -15.12 -17.92
N TRP A 86 -24.12 -14.86 -18.66
CA TRP A 86 -23.47 -13.56 -18.61
C TRP A 86 -24.12 -12.49 -19.50
N GLU A 87 -24.85 -12.88 -20.54
CA GLU A 87 -25.60 -11.94 -21.41
C GLU A 87 -26.81 -11.35 -20.67
N GLU A 88 -27.48 -12.13 -19.86
CA GLU A 88 -28.58 -11.69 -19.00
C GLU A 88 -28.10 -10.71 -17.92
N TYR A 89 -26.88 -10.94 -17.35
CA TYR A 89 -26.27 -10.09 -16.36
C TYR A 89 -25.78 -8.75 -16.94
N LEU A 90 -25.28 -8.70 -18.17
CA LEU A 90 -24.92 -7.45 -18.85
C LEU A 90 -26.15 -6.57 -19.14
N GLY A 91 -27.30 -7.19 -19.44
CA GLY A 91 -28.57 -6.47 -19.61
C GLY A 91 -29.07 -5.82 -18.32
N GLU A 92 -28.88 -6.48 -17.19
CA GLU A 92 -29.34 -6.00 -15.88
C GLU A 92 -28.46 -4.84 -15.34
N PHE A 93 -27.15 -4.85 -15.61
CA PHE A 93 -26.24 -3.75 -15.24
C PHE A 93 -26.37 -2.51 -16.13
N ALA A 94 -26.77 -2.66 -17.39
CA ALA A 94 -27.03 -1.56 -18.31
C ALA A 94 -28.32 -0.80 -17.99
N SER A 95 -29.23 -1.39 -17.20
CA SER A 95 -30.55 -0.83 -16.90
C SER A 95 -30.65 -0.05 -15.60
N THR A 96 -29.58 0.13 -14.82
CA THR A 96 -29.59 1.05 -13.67
C THR A 96 -29.59 2.50 -14.18
N PRO A 97 -30.69 3.26 -13.99
CA PRO A 97 -30.72 4.64 -14.43
C PRO A 97 -29.74 5.45 -13.58
N ARG A 98 -28.62 5.84 -14.16
CA ARG A 98 -27.78 6.90 -13.62
C ARG A 98 -28.58 8.20 -13.70
N THR A 99 -29.19 8.60 -12.60
CA THR A 99 -29.68 9.97 -12.41
C THR A 99 -28.49 10.90 -12.39
N SER A 100 -28.03 11.30 -13.57
CA SER A 100 -27.14 12.44 -13.72
C SER A 100 -27.93 13.70 -13.40
N GLN A 101 -28.01 14.07 -12.12
CA GLN A 101 -28.24 15.48 -11.80
C GLN A 101 -26.93 16.20 -12.16
N GLY A 102 -26.90 16.71 -13.38
CA GLY A 102 -25.95 17.71 -13.79
C GLY A 102 -26.07 18.93 -12.88
N ARG A 103 -25.30 18.97 -11.81
CA ARG A 103 -24.92 20.21 -11.19
C ARG A 103 -23.81 20.75 -12.06
N GLU A 104 -24.15 21.67 -12.95
CA GLU A 104 -23.23 22.63 -13.53
C GLU A 104 -22.56 23.34 -12.34
N LEU A 105 -21.43 22.81 -11.88
CA LEU A 105 -20.47 23.59 -11.13
C LEU A 105 -19.92 24.59 -12.15
N GLU A 106 -20.37 25.85 -12.09
CA GLU A 106 -19.60 26.98 -12.58
C GLU A 106 -18.19 26.84 -11.97
N ILE A 107 -17.30 26.22 -12.72
CA ILE A 107 -15.86 26.25 -12.45
C ILE A 107 -15.50 27.72 -12.73
N ALA A 108 -15.47 28.53 -11.67
CA ALA A 108 -14.76 29.78 -11.72
C ALA A 108 -13.36 29.45 -12.20
N GLU A 109 -13.05 29.83 -13.43
CA GLU A 109 -11.72 29.81 -14.02
C GLU A 109 -10.83 30.82 -13.27
N GLU A 110 -10.53 30.58 -12.01
CA GLU A 110 -9.26 31.01 -11.45
C GLU A 110 -8.23 30.01 -11.97
N ILE A 111 -7.72 30.31 -13.16
CA ILE A 111 -6.48 29.72 -13.68
C ILE A 111 -5.38 30.16 -12.71
N SER A 112 -5.30 29.48 -11.57
CA SER A 112 -4.11 29.50 -10.73
C SER A 112 -3.00 28.95 -11.62
N PRO A 113 -1.94 29.72 -11.94
CA PRO A 113 -0.92 29.25 -12.86
C PRO A 113 -0.43 27.90 -12.39
N LEU A 114 -0.44 26.92 -13.27
CA LEU A 114 0.01 25.54 -13.02
C LEU A 114 1.40 25.54 -12.35
N GLU A 115 2.22 26.54 -12.64
CA GLU A 115 3.53 26.80 -12.05
C GLU A 115 3.50 26.97 -10.52
N ALA A 116 2.43 27.59 -9.94
CA ALA A 116 2.30 27.72 -8.49
C ALA A 116 1.99 26.39 -7.77
N ARG A 117 1.50 25.39 -8.50
CA ARG A 117 1.24 24.02 -7.96
C ARG A 117 2.44 23.11 -8.06
N TYR A 118 3.41 23.42 -8.94
CA TYR A 118 4.62 22.63 -9.18
C TYR A 118 5.89 23.27 -8.59
N SER A 119 5.80 24.07 -7.52
CA SER A 119 7.01 24.37 -6.77
C SER A 119 7.48 23.08 -6.11
N ALA A 120 8.48 22.43 -6.71
CA ALA A 120 9.13 21.30 -6.07
C ALA A 120 9.61 21.75 -4.69
N LYS A 121 9.25 20.99 -3.65
CA LYS A 121 9.77 21.27 -2.31
C LYS A 121 11.29 21.26 -2.39
N PRO A 122 11.98 22.26 -1.82
CA PRO A 122 13.43 22.28 -1.83
C PRO A 122 13.94 21.01 -1.16
N THR A 123 14.81 20.29 -1.84
CA THR A 123 15.54 19.17 -1.23
C THR A 123 16.54 19.69 -0.23
N LEU A 124 16.90 18.90 0.80
CA LEU A 124 17.94 19.28 1.77
C LEU A 124 19.23 19.71 1.07
N GLU A 125 19.66 18.91 0.09
CA GLU A 125 20.86 19.17 -0.71
C GLU A 125 20.76 20.51 -1.44
N GLY A 126 19.68 20.78 -2.16
CA GLY A 126 19.48 22.04 -2.88
C GLY A 126 19.45 23.25 -1.95
N HIS A 127 18.85 23.12 -0.76
CA HIS A 127 18.80 24.18 0.26
C HIS A 127 20.20 24.50 0.83
N LEU A 128 20.98 23.46 1.14
CA LEU A 128 22.34 23.64 1.67
C LEU A 128 23.30 24.16 0.60
N LEU A 129 23.21 23.72 -0.65
CA LEU A 129 24.00 24.27 -1.75
C LEU A 129 23.71 25.75 -1.97
N TRP A 130 22.44 26.15 -1.90
CA TRP A 130 22.06 27.55 -1.98
C TRP A 130 22.69 28.37 -0.85
N GLN A 131 22.69 27.91 0.42
CA GLN A 131 23.34 28.55 1.53
C GLN A 131 24.86 28.60 1.38
N LEU A 132 25.46 27.51 0.86
CA LEU A 132 26.90 27.43 0.61
C LEU A 132 27.36 28.52 -0.38
N HIS A 133 26.63 28.66 -1.49
CA HIS A 133 26.96 29.71 -2.47
C HIS A 133 26.77 31.15 -1.95
N LEU A 134 25.82 31.32 -1.04
CA LEU A 134 25.55 32.60 -0.40
C LEU A 134 26.59 32.94 0.70
N SER A 135 27.31 31.94 1.21
CA SER A 135 28.30 32.11 2.28
C SER A 135 29.58 32.85 1.81
N THR A 136 30.30 33.41 2.76
CA THR A 136 31.56 34.14 2.51
C THR A 136 32.78 33.24 2.44
N LEU A 137 32.61 31.97 2.03
CA LEU A 137 33.69 31.02 1.88
C LEU A 137 34.49 31.26 0.59
N THR A 138 35.75 30.83 0.56
CA THR A 138 36.59 30.87 -0.65
C THR A 138 36.12 29.80 -1.65
N ASP A 139 36.46 29.96 -2.92
CA ASP A 139 36.01 29.05 -3.96
C ASP A 139 36.49 27.59 -3.69
N GLU A 140 37.73 27.42 -3.20
CA GLU A 140 38.24 26.11 -2.78
C GLU A 140 37.43 25.51 -1.60
N GLN A 141 37.00 26.34 -0.65
CA GLN A 141 36.16 25.90 0.47
C GLN A 141 34.73 25.53 0.01
N LYS A 142 34.22 26.19 -1.02
CA LYS A 142 32.92 25.87 -1.59
C LYS A 142 32.95 24.51 -2.30
N GLU A 143 34.01 24.19 -3.05
CA GLU A 143 34.18 22.87 -3.66
C GLU A 143 34.20 21.75 -2.62
N ILE A 144 34.93 21.96 -1.50
CA ILE A 144 34.89 21.01 -0.37
C ILE A 144 33.49 20.91 0.23
N GLY A 145 32.79 22.05 0.37
CA GLY A 145 31.40 22.08 0.87
C GLY A 145 30.42 21.34 -0.02
N GLU A 146 30.55 21.44 -1.33
CA GLU A 146 29.72 20.68 -2.29
C GLU A 146 29.93 19.17 -2.14
N ILE A 147 31.17 18.72 -1.95
CA ILE A 147 31.49 17.30 -1.72
C ILE A 147 30.89 16.84 -0.39
N ILE A 148 30.97 17.65 0.68
CA ILE A 148 30.36 17.32 1.97
C ILE A 148 28.85 17.17 1.81
N ILE A 149 28.18 18.14 1.17
CA ILE A 149 26.72 18.14 0.98
C ILE A 149 26.27 16.93 0.14
N GLY A 150 27.01 16.58 -0.94
CA GLY A 150 26.72 15.43 -1.77
C GLY A 150 26.88 14.08 -1.05
N ASN A 151 27.61 14.03 0.08
CA ASN A 151 27.78 12.83 0.90
C ASN A 151 26.85 12.79 2.14
N LEU A 152 25.82 13.63 2.19
CA LEU A 152 24.82 13.59 3.27
C LEU A 152 23.81 12.47 3.06
N GLY A 153 23.31 11.94 4.15
CA GLY A 153 22.15 11.05 4.16
C GLY A 153 20.83 11.82 4.19
N SER A 154 19.72 11.15 3.95
CA SER A 154 18.37 11.72 4.08
C SER A 154 18.09 12.26 5.48
N SER A 155 18.71 11.67 6.50
CA SER A 155 18.66 12.15 7.91
C SER A 155 19.44 13.43 8.18
N GLY A 156 20.28 13.88 7.22
CA GLY A 156 21.17 15.04 7.38
C GLY A 156 22.53 14.71 7.99
N TYR A 157 22.84 13.44 8.26
CA TYR A 157 24.15 13.01 8.77
C TYR A 157 25.15 12.75 7.65
N LEU A 158 26.43 12.98 7.96
CA LEU A 158 27.53 12.70 7.06
C LEU A 158 27.80 11.19 6.99
N ARG A 159 27.81 10.62 5.78
CA ARG A 159 28.06 9.19 5.57
C ARG A 159 29.53 8.88 5.40
N ALA A 160 30.28 9.79 4.76
CA ALA A 160 31.70 9.64 4.47
C ALA A 160 32.58 10.10 5.65
N SER A 161 33.74 9.49 5.82
CA SER A 161 34.73 9.95 6.78
C SER A 161 35.43 11.22 6.28
N VAL A 162 36.03 12.00 7.21
CA VAL A 162 36.77 13.22 6.83
C VAL A 162 37.96 12.91 5.95
N GLU A 163 38.60 11.74 6.16
CA GLU A 163 39.72 11.29 5.35
C GLU A 163 39.28 10.97 3.91
N GLU A 164 38.16 10.31 3.71
CA GLU A 164 37.59 10.04 2.38
C GLU A 164 37.23 11.32 1.63
N ILE A 165 36.65 12.29 2.34
CA ILE A 165 36.33 13.59 1.74
C ILE A 165 37.59 14.36 1.38
N ALA A 166 38.63 14.28 2.19
CA ALA A 166 39.93 14.90 1.92
C ALA A 166 40.60 14.29 0.67
N GLU A 167 40.49 12.98 0.48
CA GLU A 167 40.95 12.30 -0.73
C GLU A 167 40.17 12.74 -1.98
N MET A 168 38.82 12.82 -1.87
CA MET A 168 37.96 13.26 -2.97
C MET A 168 38.25 14.71 -3.38
N ALA A 169 38.47 15.59 -2.39
CA ALA A 169 38.76 17.00 -2.61
C ALA A 169 40.24 17.26 -2.91
N SER A 170 41.13 16.24 -2.86
CA SER A 170 42.59 16.38 -2.97
C SER A 170 43.17 17.44 -2.03
N THR A 171 42.65 17.53 -0.81
CA THR A 171 42.99 18.54 0.20
C THR A 171 43.43 17.91 1.53
N THR A 172 43.81 18.75 2.49
CA THR A 172 44.18 18.25 3.81
C THR A 172 42.95 18.03 4.69
N PRO A 173 42.94 17.00 5.58
CA PRO A 173 41.82 16.74 6.49
C PRO A 173 41.49 17.95 7.39
N GLU A 174 42.46 18.77 7.73
CA GLU A 174 42.27 19.99 8.53
C GLU A 174 41.43 21.07 7.82
N ALA A 175 41.63 21.21 6.49
CA ALA A 175 40.83 22.08 5.64
C ALA A 175 39.37 21.60 5.58
N VAL A 176 39.16 20.30 5.40
CA VAL A 176 37.82 19.69 5.43
C VAL A 176 37.15 19.92 6.76
N GLN A 177 37.85 19.72 7.88
CA GLN A 177 37.29 19.94 9.23
C GLN A 177 36.81 21.38 9.44
N THR A 178 37.60 22.37 8.96
CA THR A 178 37.23 23.77 9.04
C THR A 178 35.96 24.12 8.26
N VAL A 179 35.82 23.54 7.05
CA VAL A 179 34.61 23.72 6.23
C VAL A 179 33.41 22.97 6.85
N LEU A 180 33.63 21.77 7.39
CA LEU A 180 32.61 21.00 8.07
C LEU A 180 31.99 21.75 9.25
N GLU A 181 32.81 22.38 10.10
CA GLU A 181 32.33 23.19 11.22
C GLU A 181 31.49 24.39 10.76
N ARG A 182 31.74 24.93 9.56
CA ARG A 182 30.91 25.98 8.98
C ARG A 182 29.59 25.45 8.43
N VAL A 183 29.62 24.30 7.74
CA VAL A 183 28.44 23.66 7.20
C VAL A 183 27.49 23.19 8.33
N GLN A 184 28.02 22.73 9.45
CA GLN A 184 27.23 22.35 10.63
C GLN A 184 26.40 23.51 11.25
N LEU A 185 26.76 24.75 10.95
CA LEU A 185 26.03 25.96 11.40
C LEU A 185 24.95 26.42 10.39
N PHE A 186 24.82 25.76 9.24
CA PHE A 186 23.78 26.07 8.26
C PHE A 186 22.39 25.65 8.79
N ASP A 187 21.36 26.15 8.17
CA ASP A 187 19.97 25.78 8.48
C ASP A 187 19.56 24.55 7.64
N PRO A 188 19.19 23.43 8.26
CA PRO A 188 19.01 23.19 9.70
C PRO A 188 20.32 22.97 10.48
N VAL A 189 20.38 23.56 11.67
CA VAL A 189 21.59 23.51 12.52
C VAL A 189 21.88 22.05 12.93
N GLY A 190 23.17 21.68 12.84
CA GLY A 190 23.61 20.32 13.16
C GLY A 190 23.60 19.36 11.95
N VAL A 191 23.34 19.87 10.75
CA VAL A 191 23.52 19.12 9.51
C VAL A 191 24.98 18.75 9.32
N ALA A 192 25.28 17.67 8.58
CA ALA A 192 26.63 17.15 8.39
C ALA A 192 27.36 16.70 9.69
N ALA A 193 26.63 16.48 10.78
CA ALA A 193 27.18 15.79 11.93
C ALA A 193 27.44 14.32 11.63
N ARG A 194 28.43 13.72 12.29
CA ARG A 194 28.76 12.29 12.16
C ARG A 194 27.79 11.41 12.94
N ASP A 195 27.43 11.86 14.14
CA ASP A 195 26.58 11.17 15.09
C ASP A 195 25.51 12.12 15.66
N ALA A 196 24.44 11.50 16.22
CA ALA A 196 23.40 12.26 16.92
C ALA A 196 23.95 13.10 18.07
N ARG A 197 24.98 12.61 18.76
CA ARG A 197 25.66 13.33 19.85
C ARG A 197 26.30 14.63 19.34
N GLU A 198 27.02 14.56 18.23
CA GLU A 198 27.66 15.73 17.62
C GLU A 198 26.59 16.74 17.16
N CYS A 199 25.53 16.27 16.53
CA CYS A 199 24.40 17.10 16.08
C CYS A 199 23.80 17.90 17.26
N LEU A 200 23.44 17.23 18.35
CA LEU A 200 22.89 17.87 19.53
C LEU A 200 23.86 18.84 20.17
N LEU A 201 25.16 18.54 20.24
CA LEU A 201 26.19 19.47 20.76
C LEU A 201 26.33 20.73 19.92
N VAL A 202 26.24 20.60 18.59
CA VAL A 202 26.29 21.79 17.69
C VAL A 202 25.06 22.68 17.91
N GLN A 203 23.87 22.07 18.04
CA GLN A 203 22.62 22.79 18.31
C GLN A 203 22.66 23.48 19.67
N LEU A 204 23.15 22.82 20.72
CA LEU A 204 23.32 23.43 22.04
C LEU A 204 24.27 24.64 22.03
N LYS A 205 25.37 24.54 21.27
CA LYS A 205 26.30 25.68 21.07
C LYS A 205 25.61 26.83 20.35
N SER A 206 24.84 26.55 19.31
CA SER A 206 24.07 27.55 18.58
C SER A 206 23.03 28.27 19.44
N LEU A 207 22.36 27.54 20.35
CA LEU A 207 21.39 28.07 21.31
C LEU A 207 22.03 28.74 22.54
N ARG A 208 23.37 28.83 22.62
CA ARG A 208 24.16 29.41 23.72
C ARG A 208 24.01 28.68 25.06
N TYR A 209 23.73 27.39 25.05
CA TYR A 209 23.77 26.53 26.22
C TYR A 209 25.19 25.94 26.50
N ASP A 210 26.20 26.46 25.81
CA ASP A 210 27.60 26.10 25.98
C ASP A 210 28.16 26.45 27.39
N ARG A 211 27.45 27.26 28.18
CA ARG A 211 27.83 27.64 29.54
C ARG A 211 27.44 26.62 30.61
N ASP A 212 26.54 25.68 30.28
CA ASP A 212 26.06 24.68 31.23
C ASP A 212 26.83 23.37 31.08
N PRO A 213 27.87 23.12 31.91
CA PRO A 213 28.72 21.94 31.77
C PRO A 213 27.95 20.63 32.02
N ILE A 214 26.90 20.69 32.84
CA ILE A 214 26.05 19.54 33.15
C ILE A 214 25.29 19.09 31.91
N LEU A 215 24.70 20.01 31.17
CA LEU A 215 23.94 19.72 29.96
C LEU A 215 24.85 19.12 28.87
N LEU A 216 26.03 19.69 28.68
CA LEU A 216 27.02 19.18 27.72
C LEU A 216 27.49 17.77 28.09
N GLU A 217 27.78 17.51 29.38
CA GLU A 217 28.21 16.19 29.84
C GLU A 217 27.09 15.16 29.73
N LEU A 218 25.82 15.54 29.96
CA LEU A 218 24.65 14.68 29.76
C LEU A 218 24.54 14.21 28.30
N VAL A 219 24.66 15.12 27.35
CA VAL A 219 24.55 14.77 25.91
C VAL A 219 25.78 14.01 25.44
N GLN A 220 26.98 14.37 25.94
CA GLN A 220 28.22 13.75 25.49
C GLN A 220 28.42 12.31 25.98
N SER A 221 28.05 12.02 27.24
CA SER A 221 28.41 10.75 27.90
C SER A 221 27.21 9.91 28.37
N HIS A 222 26.02 10.51 28.54
CA HIS A 222 24.88 9.85 29.19
C HIS A 222 23.59 9.82 28.35
N LEU A 223 23.70 9.99 27.03
CA LEU A 223 22.54 9.95 26.16
C LEU A 223 21.84 8.57 26.20
N GLU A 224 22.63 7.49 26.27
CA GLU A 224 22.10 6.11 26.37
C GLU A 224 21.38 5.83 27.70
N ASP A 225 21.84 6.41 28.79
CA ASP A 225 21.18 6.31 30.09
C ASP A 225 19.85 7.09 30.11
N LEU A 226 19.76 8.20 29.37
CA LEU A 226 18.53 8.97 29.19
C LEU A 226 17.52 8.20 28.33
N GLU A 227 17.96 7.59 27.25
CA GLU A 227 17.14 6.73 26.38
C GLU A 227 16.58 5.53 27.16
N ALA A 228 17.42 4.89 27.97
CA ALA A 228 17.01 3.77 28.80
C ALA A 228 16.22 4.17 30.05
N HIS A 229 15.86 5.46 30.22
CA HIS A 229 15.17 6.02 31.40
C HIS A 229 15.85 5.72 32.75
N ARG A 230 17.19 5.61 32.76
CA ARG A 230 17.98 5.31 33.97
C ARG A 230 18.36 6.60 34.72
N TYR A 231 17.38 7.26 35.32
CA TYR A 231 17.60 8.58 35.95
C TYR A 231 18.36 8.50 37.28
N LYS A 232 18.24 7.42 38.07
CA LYS A 232 18.85 7.29 39.39
C LYS A 232 20.39 7.48 39.45
N PRO A 233 21.19 6.92 38.51
CA PRO A 233 22.61 7.18 38.44
C PRO A 233 22.96 8.64 38.16
N LEU A 234 22.19 9.26 37.25
CA LEU A 234 22.41 10.65 36.81
C LEU A 234 22.16 11.65 37.94
N LEU A 235 21.06 11.48 38.70
CA LEU A 235 20.74 12.31 39.86
C LEU A 235 21.85 12.26 40.93
N ARG A 236 22.44 11.09 41.14
CA ARG A 236 23.54 10.92 42.11
C ARG A 236 24.85 11.56 41.61
N LYS A 237 25.16 11.41 40.31
CA LYS A 237 26.38 11.94 39.70
C LYS A 237 26.38 13.46 39.68
N PHE A 238 25.29 14.08 39.22
CA PHE A 238 25.19 15.53 39.04
C PHE A 238 24.61 16.25 40.27
N LYS A 239 24.21 15.52 41.30
CA LYS A 239 23.58 16.06 42.53
C LYS A 239 22.37 16.94 42.22
N LEU A 240 21.60 16.54 41.20
CA LEU A 240 20.38 17.20 40.77
C LEU A 240 19.17 16.63 41.45
N ASP A 241 18.12 17.44 41.56
CA ASP A 241 16.78 16.95 41.92
C ASP A 241 16.06 16.49 40.64
N MET A 242 14.94 15.75 40.81
CA MET A 242 14.13 15.26 39.70
C MET A 242 13.55 16.40 38.86
N GLU A 243 13.23 17.53 39.48
CA GLU A 243 12.73 18.70 38.75
C GLU A 243 13.82 19.30 37.85
N GLY A 244 15.05 19.49 38.37
CA GLY A 244 16.17 20.00 37.58
C GLY A 244 16.56 19.04 36.42
N LEU A 245 16.49 17.70 36.63
CA LEU A 245 16.74 16.80 35.54
C LEU A 245 15.64 16.88 34.46
N ARG A 246 14.39 17.12 34.85
CA ARG A 246 13.28 17.28 33.91
C ARG A 246 13.45 18.53 33.04
N GLU A 247 13.90 19.64 33.59
CA GLU A 247 14.21 20.84 32.81
C GLU A 247 15.29 20.58 31.75
N TYR A 248 16.34 19.83 32.07
CA TYR A 248 17.36 19.42 31.11
C TYR A 248 16.83 18.48 30.04
N LEU A 249 15.93 17.54 30.41
CA LEU A 249 15.25 16.66 29.45
C LEU A 249 14.35 17.45 28.50
N ASP A 250 13.62 18.42 29.00
CA ASP A 250 12.74 19.26 28.16
C ASP A 250 13.57 20.06 27.14
N ILE A 251 14.74 20.54 27.53
CA ILE A 251 15.67 21.20 26.61
C ILE A 251 16.17 20.23 25.55
N ILE A 252 16.61 19.01 25.94
CA ILE A 252 17.11 17.99 25.00
C ILE A 252 16.00 17.54 24.05
N GLN A 253 14.77 17.39 24.53
CA GLN A 253 13.61 17.03 23.71
C GLN A 253 13.18 18.13 22.72
N SER A 254 13.50 19.38 23.01
CA SER A 254 13.26 20.50 22.09
C SER A 254 14.25 20.56 20.92
N LEU A 255 15.37 19.82 20.99
CA LEU A 255 16.35 19.73 19.91
C LEU A 255 15.93 18.73 18.86
N GLU A 256 16.38 18.94 17.63
CA GLU A 256 16.08 18.07 16.48
C GLU A 256 17.23 17.08 16.22
N PRO A 257 17.10 15.81 16.62
CA PRO A 257 18.16 14.82 16.38
C PRO A 257 18.35 14.46 14.91
N LEU A 258 17.34 14.69 14.06
CA LEU A 258 17.35 14.38 12.63
C LEU A 258 17.10 15.66 11.81
N PRO A 259 18.13 16.47 11.56
CA PRO A 259 17.96 17.78 10.91
C PRO A 259 17.44 17.66 9.45
N GLY A 260 17.68 16.53 8.78
CA GLY A 260 17.15 16.28 7.44
C GLY A 260 15.67 15.91 7.36
N ALA A 261 15.04 15.55 8.48
CA ALA A 261 13.67 15.03 8.48
C ALA A 261 12.63 16.03 7.97
N SER A 262 12.85 17.34 8.16
CA SER A 262 11.96 18.40 7.66
C SER A 262 11.98 18.53 6.12
N PHE A 263 13.07 18.10 5.50
CA PHE A 263 13.29 18.12 4.05
C PHE A 263 13.05 16.74 3.41
N ASP A 264 12.92 15.69 4.21
CA ASP A 264 12.57 14.35 3.74
C ASP A 264 11.10 14.39 3.29
N GLY A 265 10.93 14.90 2.08
CA GLY A 265 9.65 14.97 1.41
C GLY A 265 9.24 13.60 0.90
N SER A 266 9.25 12.58 1.75
CA SER A 266 8.57 11.33 1.44
C SER A 266 7.10 11.68 1.21
N GLU A 267 6.77 11.93 -0.06
CA GLU A 267 5.38 12.16 -0.44
C GLU A 267 4.58 10.95 0.01
N PRO A 268 3.49 11.16 0.76
CA PRO A 268 2.66 10.05 1.16
C PRO A 268 2.18 9.33 -0.08
N THR A 269 2.51 8.06 -0.21
CA THR A 269 2.06 7.24 -1.33
C THR A 269 0.57 7.01 -1.18
N TYR A 270 -0.22 7.71 -1.98
CA TYR A 270 -1.67 7.52 -2.00
C TYR A 270 -2.01 6.23 -2.75
N VAL A 271 -2.75 5.36 -2.09
CA VAL A 271 -3.24 4.12 -2.69
C VAL A 271 -4.65 4.37 -3.19
N SER A 272 -4.89 4.22 -4.50
CA SER A 272 -6.22 4.24 -5.07
C SER A 272 -6.93 2.90 -4.80
N PRO A 273 -8.14 2.90 -4.20
CA PRO A 273 -8.87 1.66 -3.97
C PRO A 273 -9.41 1.06 -5.27
N ASP A 274 -9.43 -0.27 -5.35
CA ASP A 274 -10.02 -1.01 -6.47
C ASP A 274 -11.55 -1.12 -6.36
N VAL A 275 -12.07 -1.06 -5.13
CA VAL A 275 -13.50 -1.21 -4.82
C VAL A 275 -13.92 -0.21 -3.76
N PHE A 276 -15.11 0.35 -3.91
CA PHE A 276 -15.76 1.20 -2.91
C PHE A 276 -16.95 0.46 -2.30
N VAL A 277 -17.07 0.49 -0.99
CA VAL A 277 -18.23 -0.04 -0.26
C VAL A 277 -18.86 1.10 0.52
N TYR A 278 -20.07 1.46 0.16
CA TYR A 278 -20.85 2.51 0.82
C TYR A 278 -21.99 1.91 1.62
N SER A 279 -22.29 2.50 2.77
CA SER A 279 -23.48 2.17 3.54
C SER A 279 -24.64 3.05 3.08
N VAL A 280 -25.71 2.42 2.61
CA VAL A 280 -26.96 3.11 2.21
C VAL A 280 -28.09 2.57 3.08
N GLY A 281 -28.38 3.25 4.20
CA GLY A 281 -29.29 2.74 5.21
C GLY A 281 -28.77 1.49 5.90
N ASP A 282 -29.48 0.38 5.76
CA ASP A 282 -29.09 -0.94 6.32
C ASP A 282 -28.33 -1.84 5.32
N GLU A 283 -28.26 -1.45 4.06
CA GLU A 283 -27.61 -2.22 2.98
C GLU A 283 -26.25 -1.62 2.61
N PHE A 284 -25.39 -2.47 2.08
CA PHE A 284 -24.06 -2.06 1.58
C PHE A 284 -24.05 -2.13 0.06
N VAL A 285 -23.69 -1.01 -0.58
CA VAL A 285 -23.56 -0.91 -2.02
C VAL A 285 -22.07 -1.03 -2.39
N ILE A 286 -21.77 -1.91 -3.33
CA ILE A 286 -20.43 -2.21 -3.81
C ILE A 286 -20.27 -1.57 -5.20
N LEU A 287 -19.28 -0.71 -5.36
CA LEU A 287 -18.92 -0.09 -6.63
C LEU A 287 -17.48 -0.45 -6.97
N LEU A 288 -17.26 -0.97 -8.18
CA LEU A 288 -15.92 -1.19 -8.69
C LEU A 288 -15.33 0.15 -9.17
N ASN A 289 -14.06 0.35 -8.95
CA ASN A 289 -13.35 1.51 -9.44
C ASN A 289 -12.86 1.24 -10.87
N GLU A 290 -13.51 1.84 -11.83
CA GLU A 290 -13.17 1.75 -13.26
C GLU A 290 -12.34 2.96 -13.75
N ASP A 291 -12.03 3.93 -12.87
CA ASP A 291 -11.29 5.14 -13.26
C ASP A 291 -9.95 4.78 -13.90
N GLY A 292 -9.71 5.29 -15.11
CA GLY A 292 -8.45 5.08 -15.84
C GLY A 292 -8.27 3.71 -16.48
N LEU A 293 -9.22 2.77 -16.34
CA LEU A 293 -9.21 1.54 -17.14
C LEU A 293 -9.89 1.85 -18.49
N PRO A 294 -9.20 1.65 -19.64
CA PRO A 294 -9.80 1.86 -20.93
C PRO A 294 -10.87 0.80 -21.20
N HIS A 295 -12.04 1.22 -21.67
CA HIS A 295 -13.06 0.31 -22.16
C HIS A 295 -12.63 -0.23 -23.52
N LEU A 296 -12.32 -1.52 -23.57
CA LEU A 296 -11.84 -2.15 -24.81
C LEU A 296 -12.99 -2.68 -25.63
N GLN A 297 -12.93 -2.42 -26.94
CA GLN A 297 -13.84 -2.98 -27.94
C GLN A 297 -13.06 -3.52 -29.14
N LEU A 298 -13.72 -4.44 -29.88
CA LEU A 298 -13.18 -4.88 -31.15
C LEU A 298 -13.41 -3.81 -32.21
N SER A 299 -12.38 -3.53 -33.02
CA SER A 299 -12.44 -2.53 -34.08
C SER A 299 -13.62 -2.76 -35.01
N SER A 300 -14.30 -1.68 -35.35
CA SER A 300 -15.42 -1.68 -36.29
C SER A 300 -15.04 -2.15 -37.71
N MET A 301 -13.77 -2.05 -38.07
CA MET A 301 -13.24 -2.54 -39.36
C MET A 301 -13.51 -4.04 -39.61
N LEU A 302 -13.69 -4.83 -38.52
CA LEU A 302 -14.07 -6.24 -38.62
C LEU A 302 -15.53 -6.46 -39.02
N ARG A 303 -16.44 -5.50 -38.75
CA ARG A 303 -17.86 -5.57 -39.12
C ARG A 303 -18.07 -5.39 -40.61
N ASP A 304 -17.24 -4.58 -41.27
CA ASP A 304 -17.37 -4.22 -42.68
C ASP A 304 -16.77 -5.28 -43.63
N GLY A 305 -16.29 -6.39 -43.10
CA GLY A 305 -15.78 -7.51 -43.88
C GLY A 305 -14.31 -7.34 -44.23
N VAL A 306 -13.51 -8.32 -43.88
CA VAL A 306 -12.09 -8.39 -44.29
C VAL A 306 -12.05 -8.44 -45.82
N PRO A 307 -11.43 -7.46 -46.52
CA PRO A 307 -11.27 -7.55 -47.98
C PRO A 307 -10.54 -8.84 -48.34
N SER A 308 -10.78 -9.37 -49.53
CA SER A 308 -10.29 -10.67 -50.01
C SER A 308 -8.79 -10.82 -49.82
N CYS A 309 -8.40 -11.31 -48.66
CA CYS A 309 -7.00 -11.51 -48.25
C CYS A 309 -6.55 -12.94 -48.57
N ASN A 310 -5.26 -13.14 -48.76
CA ASN A 310 -4.60 -14.45 -48.87
C ASN A 310 -4.87 -15.32 -47.61
N GLU A 311 -4.84 -16.65 -47.75
CA GLU A 311 -5.09 -17.57 -46.62
C GLU A 311 -4.23 -17.25 -45.39
N LYS A 312 -2.95 -16.90 -45.57
CA LYS A 312 -2.03 -16.52 -44.47
C LYS A 312 -2.44 -15.24 -43.73
N GLU A 313 -3.00 -14.29 -44.44
CA GLU A 313 -3.52 -13.04 -43.85
C GLU A 313 -4.80 -13.28 -43.07
N LYS A 314 -5.65 -14.21 -43.52
CA LYS A 314 -6.86 -14.64 -42.77
C LYS A 314 -6.50 -15.33 -41.46
N ASP A 315 -5.48 -16.20 -41.49
CA ASP A 315 -4.99 -16.88 -40.29
C ASP A 315 -4.46 -15.87 -39.26
N TYR A 316 -3.64 -14.91 -39.69
CA TYR A 316 -3.13 -13.84 -38.82
C TYR A 316 -4.25 -12.98 -38.21
N VAL A 317 -5.21 -12.53 -39.03
CA VAL A 317 -6.38 -11.76 -38.55
C VAL A 317 -7.18 -12.57 -37.54
N SER A 318 -7.46 -13.84 -37.85
CA SER A 318 -8.19 -14.74 -36.96
C SER A 318 -7.49 -14.94 -35.59
N GLU A 319 -6.15 -15.09 -35.61
CA GLU A 319 -5.36 -15.22 -34.38
C GLU A 319 -5.42 -13.93 -33.54
N LYS A 320 -5.21 -12.76 -34.14
CA LYS A 320 -5.24 -11.47 -33.45
C LYS A 320 -6.64 -11.12 -32.92
N VAL A 321 -7.70 -11.41 -33.66
CA VAL A 321 -9.10 -11.24 -33.19
C VAL A 321 -9.41 -12.17 -32.02
N ARG A 322 -8.93 -13.43 -32.08
CA ARG A 322 -9.09 -14.38 -30.98
C ARG A 322 -8.37 -13.90 -29.73
N SER A 323 -7.13 -13.38 -29.86
CA SER A 323 -6.37 -12.80 -28.75
C SER A 323 -7.09 -11.59 -28.14
N ALA A 324 -7.58 -10.66 -28.99
CA ALA A 324 -8.36 -9.49 -28.54
C ALA A 324 -9.62 -9.89 -27.78
N SER A 325 -10.42 -10.80 -28.36
CA SER A 325 -11.65 -11.29 -27.71
C SER A 325 -11.37 -11.99 -26.39
N TRP A 326 -10.28 -12.75 -26.34
CA TRP A 326 -9.86 -13.44 -25.11
C TRP A 326 -9.44 -12.43 -24.03
N LEU A 327 -8.69 -11.38 -24.38
CA LEU A 327 -8.28 -10.33 -23.44
C LEU A 327 -9.50 -9.62 -22.85
N ILE A 328 -10.43 -9.16 -23.70
CA ILE A 328 -11.68 -8.52 -23.26
C ILE A 328 -12.44 -9.41 -22.28
N ARG A 329 -12.66 -10.68 -22.64
CA ARG A 329 -13.34 -11.64 -21.76
C ARG A 329 -12.61 -11.84 -20.44
N SER A 330 -11.27 -11.90 -20.46
CA SER A 330 -10.46 -12.08 -19.26
C SER A 330 -10.57 -10.89 -18.31
N LEU A 331 -10.64 -9.66 -18.83
CA LEU A 331 -10.85 -8.45 -18.05
C LEU A 331 -12.24 -8.44 -17.40
N TYR A 332 -13.29 -8.74 -18.14
CA TYR A 332 -14.65 -8.85 -17.60
C TYR A 332 -14.75 -9.95 -16.53
N GLN A 333 -14.15 -11.12 -16.78
CA GLN A 333 -14.14 -12.20 -15.80
C GLN A 333 -13.40 -11.79 -14.51
N ARG A 334 -12.31 -11.03 -14.62
CA ARG A 334 -11.59 -10.49 -13.47
C ARG A 334 -12.50 -9.56 -12.65
N GLN A 335 -13.15 -8.58 -13.30
CA GLN A 335 -14.06 -7.65 -12.63
C GLN A 335 -15.21 -8.38 -11.94
N ARG A 336 -15.86 -9.29 -12.65
CA ARG A 336 -16.96 -10.12 -12.10
C ARG A 336 -16.50 -10.94 -10.89
N THR A 337 -15.32 -11.52 -10.95
CA THR A 337 -14.80 -12.34 -9.85
C THR A 337 -14.44 -11.47 -8.65
N LEU A 338 -13.83 -10.29 -8.86
CA LEU A 338 -13.55 -9.34 -7.81
C LEU A 338 -14.83 -8.88 -7.12
N TYR A 339 -15.87 -8.54 -7.89
CA TYR A 339 -17.18 -8.16 -7.36
C TYR A 339 -17.78 -9.24 -6.47
N LYS A 340 -17.84 -10.50 -6.94
CA LYS A 340 -18.36 -11.65 -6.18
C LYS A 340 -17.58 -11.89 -4.88
N VAL A 341 -16.23 -11.77 -4.93
CA VAL A 341 -15.38 -11.91 -3.75
C VAL A 341 -15.70 -10.85 -2.72
N VAL A 342 -15.80 -9.57 -3.14
CA VAL A 342 -16.12 -8.47 -2.23
C VAL A 342 -17.55 -8.60 -1.70
N GLU A 343 -18.51 -9.00 -2.51
CA GLU A 343 -19.90 -9.26 -2.08
C GLU A 343 -19.96 -10.34 -0.99
N SER A 344 -19.24 -11.43 -1.15
CA SER A 344 -19.16 -12.49 -0.14
C SER A 344 -18.46 -11.98 1.13
N ILE A 345 -17.37 -11.20 1.01
CA ILE A 345 -16.72 -10.57 2.17
C ILE A 345 -17.69 -9.66 2.91
N VAL A 346 -18.44 -8.80 2.21
CA VAL A 346 -19.41 -7.88 2.83
C VAL A 346 -20.52 -8.65 3.56
N LYS A 347 -21.02 -9.76 2.99
CA LYS A 347 -22.01 -10.61 3.65
C LYS A 347 -21.52 -11.21 4.96
N HIS A 348 -20.27 -11.69 5.01
CA HIS A 348 -19.67 -12.29 6.21
C HIS A 348 -19.21 -11.24 7.23
N GLN A 349 -18.79 -10.06 6.77
CA GLN A 349 -18.19 -9.00 7.59
C GLN A 349 -19.15 -7.83 7.89
N GLN A 350 -20.47 -8.01 7.82
CA GLN A 350 -21.44 -6.96 8.13
C GLN A 350 -21.18 -6.24 9.47
N PRO A 351 -20.80 -6.93 10.57
CA PRO A 351 -20.48 -6.26 11.83
C PRO A 351 -19.29 -5.30 11.73
N PHE A 352 -18.29 -5.64 10.92
CA PHE A 352 -17.15 -4.77 10.65
C PHE A 352 -17.58 -3.49 9.92
N PHE A 353 -18.38 -3.61 8.86
CA PHE A 353 -18.80 -2.46 8.07
C PHE A 353 -19.73 -1.50 8.86
N ARG A 354 -20.45 -2.00 9.89
CA ARG A 354 -21.28 -1.17 10.79
C ARG A 354 -20.46 -0.54 11.92
N ASP A 355 -19.72 -1.35 12.67
CA ASP A 355 -19.12 -0.99 13.96
C ASP A 355 -17.59 -0.83 13.91
N GLY A 356 -16.96 -1.10 12.77
CA GLY A 356 -15.52 -0.94 12.56
C GLY A 356 -14.67 -2.16 12.96
N VAL A 357 -13.36 -1.92 13.04
CA VAL A 357 -12.32 -2.97 13.21
C VAL A 357 -12.49 -3.82 14.47
N THR A 358 -13.14 -3.27 15.50
CA THR A 358 -13.35 -3.96 16.78
C THR A 358 -14.29 -5.18 16.66
N LYS A 359 -15.11 -5.24 15.63
CA LYS A 359 -16.08 -6.32 15.40
C LYS A 359 -15.79 -7.13 14.13
N LEU A 360 -14.54 -7.23 13.77
CA LEU A 360 -14.11 -8.05 12.63
C LEU A 360 -14.35 -9.52 12.97
N ALA A 361 -15.17 -10.20 12.16
CA ALA A 361 -15.41 -11.64 12.26
C ALA A 361 -14.22 -12.44 11.68
N PRO A 362 -13.89 -13.62 12.20
CA PRO A 362 -12.91 -14.49 11.58
C PRO A 362 -13.45 -15.00 10.25
N LEU A 363 -12.62 -15.02 9.23
CA LEU A 363 -12.99 -15.44 7.88
C LEU A 363 -11.81 -16.17 7.24
N ILE A 364 -12.06 -17.33 6.66
CA ILE A 364 -11.05 -18.11 5.98
C ILE A 364 -11.28 -18.02 4.46
N LEU A 365 -10.21 -18.12 3.67
CA LEU A 365 -10.30 -18.11 2.21
C LEU A 365 -11.24 -19.20 1.65
N LYS A 366 -11.30 -20.33 2.34
CA LYS A 366 -12.14 -21.45 1.98
C LYS A 366 -13.64 -21.12 2.05
N ASP A 367 -14.06 -20.37 3.07
CA ASP A 367 -15.48 -20.01 3.25
C ASP A 367 -15.99 -19.18 2.05
N ILE A 368 -15.18 -18.24 1.60
CA ILE A 368 -15.49 -17.44 0.40
C ILE A 368 -15.41 -18.29 -0.88
N ALA A 369 -14.41 -19.18 -0.95
CA ALA A 369 -14.25 -20.07 -2.11
C ALA A 369 -15.48 -20.99 -2.29
N ASP A 370 -15.99 -21.52 -1.20
CA ASP A 370 -17.20 -22.37 -1.19
C ASP A 370 -18.46 -21.56 -1.55
N ASP A 371 -18.61 -20.32 -1.05
CA ASP A 371 -19.73 -19.42 -1.37
C ASP A 371 -19.81 -19.05 -2.86
N ILE A 372 -18.67 -18.79 -3.48
CA ILE A 372 -18.59 -18.31 -4.87
C ILE A 372 -18.51 -19.51 -5.85
N GLY A 373 -18.23 -20.72 -5.34
CA GLY A 373 -18.00 -21.92 -6.15
C GLY A 373 -16.66 -21.90 -6.91
N MET A 374 -15.61 -21.30 -6.31
CA MET A 374 -14.28 -21.19 -6.89
C MET A 374 -13.22 -21.87 -6.03
N HIS A 375 -12.03 -22.09 -6.60
CA HIS A 375 -10.92 -22.65 -5.84
C HIS A 375 -10.29 -21.58 -4.93
N GLU A 376 -9.87 -21.96 -3.71
CA GLU A 376 -9.22 -21.10 -2.73
C GLU A 376 -8.02 -20.32 -3.30
N SER A 377 -7.22 -20.98 -4.16
CA SER A 377 -6.09 -20.31 -4.81
C SER A 377 -6.50 -19.13 -5.72
N THR A 378 -7.69 -19.16 -6.32
CA THR A 378 -8.21 -18.08 -7.15
C THR A 378 -8.60 -16.89 -6.27
N VAL A 379 -9.29 -17.14 -5.15
CA VAL A 379 -9.65 -16.11 -4.17
C VAL A 379 -8.39 -15.44 -3.60
N SER A 380 -7.40 -16.25 -3.20
CA SER A 380 -6.11 -15.73 -2.70
C SER A 380 -5.39 -14.84 -3.71
N ARG A 381 -5.40 -15.20 -5.00
CA ARG A 381 -4.78 -14.40 -6.07
C ARG A 381 -5.47 -13.07 -6.31
N ILE A 382 -6.81 -13.07 -6.25
CA ILE A 382 -7.61 -11.85 -6.49
C ILE A 382 -7.50 -10.89 -5.30
N THR A 383 -7.39 -11.39 -4.08
CA THR A 383 -7.35 -10.56 -2.86
C THR A 383 -5.97 -9.94 -2.57
N THR A 384 -4.91 -10.44 -3.21
CA THR A 384 -3.55 -9.90 -3.03
C THR A 384 -3.39 -8.58 -3.76
N ASN A 385 -2.80 -7.57 -3.09
CA ASN A 385 -2.56 -6.21 -3.61
C ASN A 385 -3.83 -5.52 -4.16
N LYS A 386 -4.98 -5.78 -3.53
CA LYS A 386 -6.24 -5.13 -3.85
C LYS A 386 -6.78 -4.42 -2.62
N TYR A 387 -7.23 -3.18 -2.83
CA TYR A 387 -7.69 -2.30 -1.77
C TYR A 387 -9.18 -2.01 -1.89
N VAL A 388 -9.85 -1.96 -0.75
CA VAL A 388 -11.25 -1.58 -0.64
C VAL A 388 -11.38 -0.34 0.24
N ALA A 389 -12.11 0.66 -0.26
CA ALA A 389 -12.50 1.81 0.53
C ALA A 389 -13.80 1.49 1.27
N THR A 390 -13.76 1.60 2.59
CA THR A 390 -14.89 1.37 3.49
C THR A 390 -15.21 2.65 4.26
N PRO A 391 -16.37 2.78 4.92
CA PRO A 391 -16.67 3.92 5.78
C PRO A 391 -15.65 4.15 6.90
N HIS A 392 -14.89 3.11 7.26
CA HIS A 392 -13.88 3.15 8.33
C HIS A 392 -12.45 3.36 7.82
N GLY A 393 -12.26 3.53 6.51
CA GLY A 393 -10.96 3.74 5.89
C GLY A 393 -10.67 2.76 4.74
N ILE A 394 -9.44 2.85 4.21
CA ILE A 394 -8.97 1.98 3.14
C ILE A 394 -8.25 0.77 3.74
N PHE A 395 -8.65 -0.43 3.32
CA PHE A 395 -8.06 -1.69 3.77
C PHE A 395 -7.69 -2.57 2.58
N GLU A 396 -6.62 -3.35 2.72
CA GLU A 396 -6.34 -4.42 1.77
C GLU A 396 -7.39 -5.54 1.93
N LEU A 397 -7.84 -6.16 0.83
CA LEU A 397 -8.82 -7.26 0.88
C LEU A 397 -8.30 -8.45 1.72
N LYS A 398 -6.99 -8.64 1.76
CA LYS A 398 -6.36 -9.66 2.59
C LYS A 398 -6.54 -9.43 4.10
N PHE A 399 -6.76 -8.21 4.54
CA PHE A 399 -7.01 -7.84 5.94
C PHE A 399 -8.23 -8.56 6.54
N PHE A 400 -9.25 -8.85 5.72
CA PHE A 400 -10.47 -9.52 6.19
C PHE A 400 -10.27 -11.01 6.49
N PHE A 401 -9.19 -11.62 6.02
CA PHE A 401 -8.88 -13.03 6.26
C PHE A 401 -8.03 -13.19 7.52
N ASN A 402 -8.70 -13.41 8.62
CA ASN A 402 -8.07 -13.53 9.94
C ASN A 402 -8.41 -14.87 10.59
N SER A 403 -7.41 -15.44 11.28
CA SER A 403 -7.63 -16.62 12.11
C SER A 403 -8.55 -16.30 13.29
N GLY A 404 -9.52 -17.15 13.52
CA GLY A 404 -10.41 -17.08 14.66
C GLY A 404 -9.72 -17.50 15.96
N LEU A 405 -10.05 -16.82 17.06
CA LEU A 405 -9.82 -17.28 18.42
C LEU A 405 -11.16 -17.81 18.94
N GLU A 406 -11.16 -19.03 19.47
CA GLU A 406 -12.36 -19.64 20.03
C GLU A 406 -12.74 -18.92 21.35
N LEU A 407 -14.00 -18.59 21.48
CA LEU A 407 -14.61 -18.08 22.71
C LEU A 407 -15.10 -19.23 23.60
N ASP A 408 -15.27 -18.94 24.89
CA ASP A 408 -15.89 -19.86 25.84
C ASP A 408 -17.36 -20.23 25.44
N ASP A 409 -18.02 -19.39 24.65
CA ASP A 409 -19.39 -19.59 24.12
C ASP A 409 -19.41 -20.36 22.77
N GLY A 410 -18.26 -20.82 22.25
CA GLY A 410 -18.15 -21.52 20.96
C GLY A 410 -18.22 -20.61 19.73
N SER A 411 -18.35 -19.29 19.90
CA SER A 411 -18.20 -18.32 18.82
C SER A 411 -16.70 -17.99 18.59
N GLN A 412 -16.37 -17.40 17.45
CA GLN A 412 -14.99 -17.07 17.11
C GLN A 412 -14.84 -15.55 16.91
N VAL A 413 -13.74 -14.98 17.38
CA VAL A 413 -13.39 -13.55 17.19
C VAL A 413 -12.06 -13.45 16.44
N GLY A 414 -11.97 -12.48 15.52
CA GLY A 414 -10.77 -12.25 14.74
C GLY A 414 -9.61 -11.72 15.61
N SER A 415 -8.40 -12.18 15.32
CA SER A 415 -7.19 -11.75 16.04
C SER A 415 -6.95 -10.23 15.92
N GLU A 416 -7.34 -9.61 14.81
CA GLU A 416 -7.21 -8.16 14.61
C GLU A 416 -8.19 -7.35 15.47
N SER A 417 -9.40 -7.87 15.73
CA SER A 417 -10.35 -7.24 16.67
C SER A 417 -9.77 -7.17 18.08
N VAL A 418 -9.08 -8.23 18.51
CA VAL A 418 -8.43 -8.26 19.82
C VAL A 418 -7.29 -7.23 19.89
N LYS A 419 -6.48 -7.12 18.85
CA LYS A 419 -5.40 -6.10 18.78
C LYS A 419 -5.97 -4.67 18.79
N ALA A 420 -7.06 -4.43 18.05
CA ALA A 420 -7.72 -3.13 18.02
C ALA A 420 -8.28 -2.73 19.40
N LEU A 421 -8.85 -3.69 20.15
CA LEU A 421 -9.32 -3.45 21.51
C LEU A 421 -8.17 -3.21 22.49
N ILE A 422 -7.08 -3.96 22.40
CA ILE A 422 -5.88 -3.71 23.21
C ILE A 422 -5.38 -2.29 22.98
N LYS A 423 -5.29 -1.85 21.71
CA LYS A 423 -4.89 -0.49 21.36
C LYS A 423 -5.84 0.55 21.94
N LYS A 424 -7.16 0.29 21.91
CA LYS A 424 -8.19 1.18 22.47
C LYS A 424 -8.09 1.28 24.00
N PHE A 425 -7.85 0.17 24.70
CA PHE A 425 -7.67 0.18 26.16
C PHE A 425 -6.42 0.95 26.59
N ILE A 426 -5.30 0.74 25.86
CA ILE A 426 -4.05 1.44 26.16
C ILE A 426 -4.16 2.94 25.84
N ALA A 427 -4.87 3.32 24.78
CA ALA A 427 -5.14 4.73 24.47
C ALA A 427 -6.01 5.43 25.55
N GLY A 428 -6.79 4.68 26.30
CA GLY A 428 -7.63 5.18 27.41
C GLY A 428 -7.03 5.00 28.79
N GLU A 429 -5.78 4.49 28.93
CA GLU A 429 -5.17 4.26 30.24
C GLU A 429 -4.59 5.54 30.86
N ASP A 430 -4.55 5.56 32.19
CA ASP A 430 -3.87 6.62 32.94
C ASP A 430 -2.35 6.47 32.85
N PRO A 431 -1.60 7.50 32.41
CA PRO A 431 -0.13 7.44 32.32
C PRO A 431 0.57 7.11 33.66
N LYS A 432 -0.10 7.34 34.80
CA LYS A 432 0.43 7.07 36.15
C LYS A 432 0.27 5.62 36.60
N SER A 433 -0.66 4.88 35.97
CA SER A 433 -0.96 3.48 36.34
C SER A 433 -1.19 2.64 35.09
N PRO A 434 -0.11 2.23 34.40
CA PRO A 434 -0.22 1.46 33.16
C PRO A 434 -0.87 0.10 33.40
N LEU A 435 -1.72 -0.33 32.46
CA LEU A 435 -2.44 -1.60 32.54
C LEU A 435 -1.47 -2.78 32.39
N SER A 436 -1.52 -3.71 33.35
CA SER A 436 -0.76 -4.96 33.24
C SER A 436 -1.36 -5.91 32.22
N ASP A 437 -0.55 -6.85 31.66
CA ASP A 437 -1.03 -7.85 30.69
C ASP A 437 -2.13 -8.74 31.27
N GLU A 438 -2.14 -8.98 32.58
CA GLU A 438 -3.21 -9.70 33.29
C GLU A 438 -4.51 -8.89 33.29
N ARG A 439 -4.42 -7.60 33.63
CA ARG A 439 -5.59 -6.71 33.67
C ARG A 439 -6.19 -6.51 32.26
N LEU A 440 -5.35 -6.40 31.23
CA LEU A 440 -5.82 -6.39 29.84
C LEU A 440 -6.54 -7.69 29.47
N GLY A 441 -6.03 -8.85 29.93
CA GLY A 441 -6.71 -10.13 29.73
C GLY A 441 -8.09 -10.19 30.40
N GLU A 442 -8.22 -9.65 31.62
CA GLU A 442 -9.52 -9.55 32.33
C GLU A 442 -10.50 -8.64 31.57
N LEU A 443 -10.07 -7.45 31.14
CA LEU A 443 -10.91 -6.52 30.38
C LEU A 443 -11.36 -7.12 29.04
N LEU A 444 -10.47 -7.86 28.36
CA LEU A 444 -10.84 -8.58 27.13
C LEU A 444 -11.86 -9.69 27.42
N LYS A 445 -11.75 -10.37 28.56
CA LYS A 445 -12.71 -11.38 29.00
C LYS A 445 -14.08 -10.77 29.33
N GLU A 446 -14.11 -9.59 29.97
CA GLU A 446 -15.35 -8.87 30.26
C GLU A 446 -16.07 -8.38 28.98
N GLN A 447 -15.34 -7.84 28.00
CA GLN A 447 -15.94 -7.26 26.81
C GLN A 447 -16.24 -8.28 25.70
N LEU A 448 -15.33 -9.20 25.43
CA LEU A 448 -15.44 -10.15 24.33
C LEU A 448 -15.74 -11.59 24.79
N LYS A 449 -15.73 -11.86 26.10
CA LYS A 449 -15.82 -13.21 26.68
C LYS A 449 -14.71 -14.18 26.15
N VAL A 450 -13.57 -13.63 25.75
CA VAL A 450 -12.43 -14.38 25.21
C VAL A 450 -11.44 -14.65 26.34
N ASN A 451 -11.10 -15.91 26.55
CA ASN A 451 -10.09 -16.28 27.53
C ASN A 451 -8.70 -16.32 26.84
N ILE A 452 -7.97 -15.21 26.92
CA ILE A 452 -6.66 -15.08 26.30
C ILE A 452 -5.58 -15.24 27.36
N ALA A 453 -4.61 -16.13 27.09
CA ALA A 453 -3.45 -16.29 27.96
C ALA A 453 -2.58 -15.01 27.98
N ARG A 454 -2.04 -14.66 29.16
CA ARG A 454 -1.11 -13.52 29.36
C ARG A 454 0.01 -13.46 28.31
N ARG A 455 0.58 -14.62 27.93
CA ARG A 455 1.65 -14.68 26.88
C ARG A 455 1.16 -14.21 25.51
N THR A 456 -0.11 -14.46 25.18
CA THR A 456 -0.70 -14.02 23.90
C THR A 456 -0.94 -12.52 23.92
N VAL A 457 -1.39 -11.95 25.06
CA VAL A 457 -1.55 -10.49 25.21
C VAL A 457 -0.19 -9.81 25.09
N ALA A 458 0.84 -10.30 25.74
CA ALA A 458 2.22 -9.80 25.60
C ALA A 458 2.72 -9.86 24.15
N LYS A 459 2.45 -10.96 23.42
CA LYS A 459 2.79 -11.08 21.99
C LYS A 459 2.07 -10.02 21.15
N TYR A 460 0.79 -9.75 21.42
CA TYR A 460 0.05 -8.73 20.69
C TYR A 460 0.54 -7.31 21.02
N ARG A 461 0.90 -7.01 22.28
CA ARG A 461 1.56 -5.74 22.65
C ARG A 461 2.85 -5.53 21.89
N THR A 462 3.72 -6.53 21.86
CA THR A 462 4.97 -6.47 21.09
C THR A 462 4.72 -6.26 19.60
N ALA A 463 3.70 -6.94 19.02
CA ALA A 463 3.33 -6.76 17.62
C ALA A 463 2.76 -5.36 17.31
N LEU A 464 2.22 -4.66 18.31
CA LEU A 464 1.75 -3.28 18.22
C LEU A 464 2.83 -2.24 18.57
N ASN A 465 4.08 -2.67 18.84
CA ASN A 465 5.19 -1.82 19.30
C ASN A 465 4.88 -1.06 20.61
N ILE A 466 4.09 -1.66 21.49
CA ILE A 466 3.74 -1.08 22.78
C ILE A 466 4.62 -1.71 23.87
N PRO A 467 5.37 -0.90 24.67
CA PRO A 467 6.23 -1.44 25.71
C PRO A 467 5.42 -2.17 26.79
N SER A 468 6.11 -3.08 27.55
CA SER A 468 5.51 -3.72 28.71
C SER A 468 5.27 -2.71 29.83
N SER A 469 4.22 -2.95 30.65
CA SER A 469 3.93 -2.13 31.83
C SER A 469 5.05 -2.21 32.86
#